data_a0b7ef8e9162472c6e1448c0de7bbcce
#
_entry.id   a0b7ef8e9162472c6e1448c0de7bbcce
#
_cell.length_a   1.000
_cell.length_b   1.000
_cell.length_c   1.000
_cell.angle_alpha   90.00
_cell.angle_beta   90.00
_cell.angle_gamma   90.00
#
_symmetry.space_group_name_H-M   'P 1'
#
loop_
_entity.id
_entity.type
_entity.pdbx_description
1 polymer ?
#
loop_
_entity_poly.entity_id
_entity_poly.type
_entity_poly.pdbx_seq_one_letter_code
_entity_poly.pdbx_strand_id
1 'polypeptide(L)'
;MNKFKRLEEISRSLVDYNSSKRCHHFSFILHKNKIISIGNNSKKTHPLNLKNRKTSLRTGEDFSDQKHICSEFSAINKLKNMTNIDTKKCVLVNIRYNRNGEIALSKPCMSCENLLKYFSFKKVIWTDNDGNYIV
;
A
#
# COMPACT_ATOMS: atom_id res chain seq x y z
N MET A 1 -21.62 7.95 -5.49
CA MET A 1 -20.57 7.05 -6.02
C MET A 1 -19.93 6.30 -4.87
N ASN A 2 -19.76 4.99 -5.01
CA ASN A 2 -19.06 4.16 -4.02
C ASN A 2 -17.60 4.62 -3.91
N LYS A 3 -17.08 4.76 -2.68
CA LYS A 3 -15.70 5.21 -2.47
C LYS A 3 -14.66 4.31 -3.15
N PHE A 4 -14.89 3.00 -3.19
CA PHE A 4 -13.96 2.07 -3.85
C PHE A 4 -13.92 2.29 -5.35
N LYS A 5 -15.05 2.56 -5.97
CA LYS A 5 -15.10 2.88 -7.39
C LYS A 5 -14.30 4.13 -7.72
N ARG A 6 -14.38 5.15 -6.87
CA ARG A 6 -13.56 6.36 -7.01
C ARG A 6 -12.07 6.05 -6.91
N LEU A 7 -11.68 5.21 -5.95
CA LEU A 7 -10.28 4.80 -5.80
C LEU A 7 -9.80 4.03 -7.02
N GLU A 8 -10.65 3.16 -7.59
CA GLU A 8 -10.33 2.44 -8.81
C GLU A 8 -10.12 3.40 -9.99
N GLU A 9 -10.99 4.38 -10.15
CA GLU A 9 -10.85 5.37 -11.22
C GLU A 9 -9.54 6.15 -11.10
N ILE A 10 -9.20 6.60 -9.90
CA ILE A 10 -7.95 7.33 -9.64
C ILE A 10 -6.74 6.45 -9.95
N SER A 11 -6.72 5.22 -9.42
CA SER A 11 -5.58 4.32 -9.61
C SER A 11 -5.41 3.92 -11.07
N ARG A 12 -6.50 3.68 -11.80
CA ARG A 12 -6.41 3.38 -13.25
C ARG A 12 -5.80 4.52 -14.04
N SER A 13 -6.07 5.77 -13.65
CA SER A 13 -5.47 6.93 -14.32
C SER A 13 -3.97 7.06 -14.05
N LEU A 14 -3.48 6.42 -12.99
CA LEU A 14 -2.06 6.46 -12.61
C LEU A 14 -1.25 5.27 -13.13
N VAL A 15 -1.91 4.27 -13.73
CA VAL A 15 -1.21 3.10 -14.28
C VAL A 15 -0.40 3.50 -15.51
N ASP A 16 0.90 3.21 -15.47
CA ASP A 16 1.79 3.40 -16.61
C ASP A 16 2.01 2.05 -17.31
N TYR A 17 1.26 1.81 -18.37
CA TYR A 17 1.33 0.56 -19.14
C TYR A 17 2.64 0.39 -19.90
N ASN A 18 3.42 1.47 -20.05
CA ASN A 18 4.73 1.42 -20.70
C ASN A 18 5.84 1.07 -19.69
N SER A 19 5.50 0.96 -18.42
CA SER A 19 6.43 0.59 -17.37
C SER A 19 6.79 -0.88 -17.47
N SER A 20 7.99 -1.24 -17.03
CA SER A 20 8.44 -2.64 -16.96
C SER A 20 7.88 -3.39 -15.76
N LYS A 21 7.02 -2.76 -14.97
CA LYS A 21 6.40 -3.40 -13.81
C LYS A 21 5.45 -4.52 -14.26
N ARG A 22 5.51 -5.66 -13.58
CA ARG A 22 4.61 -6.79 -13.84
C ARG A 22 3.20 -6.51 -13.31
N CYS A 23 3.10 -5.69 -12.28
CA CYS A 23 1.81 -5.32 -11.68
C CYS A 23 1.91 -3.89 -11.17
N HIS A 24 0.75 -3.27 -11.02
CA HIS A 24 0.62 -1.93 -10.47
C HIS A 24 -0.14 -2.03 -9.16
N HIS A 25 0.54 -1.72 -8.06
CA HIS A 25 0.00 -1.81 -6.73
C HIS A 25 -0.14 -0.41 -6.13
N PHE A 26 -1.33 -0.08 -5.67
CA PHE A 26 -1.63 1.23 -5.08
C PHE A 26 -2.12 1.07 -3.65
N SER A 27 -1.68 1.97 -2.78
CA SER A 27 -2.17 2.06 -1.42
C SER A 27 -2.72 3.45 -1.19
N PHE A 28 -3.96 3.53 -0.76
CA PHE A 28 -4.62 4.79 -0.42
C PHE A 28 -4.77 4.87 1.09
N ILE A 29 -4.40 6.01 1.66
CA ILE A 29 -4.65 6.26 3.08
C ILE A 29 -5.77 7.30 3.15
N LEU A 30 -6.86 6.93 3.83
CA LEU A 30 -8.06 7.75 3.97
C LEU A 30 -8.22 8.20 5.42
N HIS A 31 -8.51 9.47 5.60
CA HIS A 31 -8.88 10.03 6.89
C HIS A 31 -10.24 10.73 6.74
N LYS A 32 -11.24 10.26 7.48
CA LYS A 32 -12.63 10.73 7.36
C LYS A 32 -13.12 10.68 5.90
N ASN A 33 -12.84 9.57 5.22
CA ASN A 33 -13.17 9.33 3.81
C ASN A 33 -12.48 10.23 2.80
N LYS A 34 -11.49 11.03 3.24
CA LYS A 34 -10.67 11.85 2.34
C LYS A 34 -9.33 11.16 2.08
N ILE A 35 -8.91 11.12 0.83
CA ILE A 35 -7.59 10.60 0.46
C ILE A 35 -6.54 11.58 0.94
N ILE A 36 -5.66 11.14 1.84
CA ILE A 36 -4.55 11.97 2.35
C ILE A 36 -3.20 11.51 1.84
N SER A 37 -3.10 10.29 1.31
CA SER A 37 -1.87 9.79 0.72
C SER A 37 -2.18 8.70 -0.29
N ILE A 38 -1.37 8.65 -1.36
CA ILE A 38 -1.41 7.59 -2.36
C ILE A 38 0.02 7.10 -2.56
N GLY A 39 0.24 5.79 -2.38
CA GLY A 39 1.52 5.15 -2.63
C GLY A 39 1.41 4.17 -3.77
N ASN A 40 2.49 3.96 -4.49
CA ASN A 40 2.58 2.93 -5.52
C ASN A 40 3.88 2.14 -5.35
N ASN A 41 3.91 0.93 -5.90
CA ASN A 41 5.09 0.10 -5.83
C ASN A 41 6.19 0.65 -6.76
N SER A 42 7.44 0.42 -6.36
CA SER A 42 8.61 0.87 -7.13
C SER A 42 9.66 -0.23 -7.11
N LYS A 43 10.48 -0.29 -8.17
CA LYS A 43 11.64 -1.18 -8.23
C LYS A 43 12.81 -0.67 -7.41
N LYS A 44 12.80 0.61 -7.04
CA LYS A 44 13.87 1.22 -6.25
C LYS A 44 13.72 0.83 -4.79
N THR A 45 14.84 0.59 -4.12
CA THR A 45 14.87 0.32 -2.70
C THR A 45 15.12 1.62 -1.94
N HIS A 46 14.24 1.95 -1.01
CA HIS A 46 14.41 3.10 -0.15
C HIS A 46 15.13 2.66 1.13
N PRO A 47 16.15 3.41 1.63
CA PRO A 47 16.86 3.03 2.85
C PRO A 47 15.97 2.80 4.06
N LEU A 48 14.92 3.60 4.23
CA LEU A 48 13.96 3.43 5.33
C LEU A 48 13.17 2.14 5.18
N ASN A 49 12.90 1.70 3.96
CA ASN A 49 12.21 0.44 3.72
C ASN A 49 13.07 -0.75 4.14
N LEU A 50 14.38 -0.70 3.84
CA LEU A 50 15.32 -1.72 4.31
C LEU A 50 15.40 -1.75 5.83
N LYS A 51 15.42 -0.58 6.48
CA LYS A 51 15.42 -0.49 7.94
C LYS A 51 14.15 -1.10 8.52
N ASN A 52 13.00 -0.84 7.93
CA ASN A 52 11.73 -1.44 8.35
C ASN A 52 11.78 -2.97 8.26
N ARG A 53 12.32 -3.50 7.17
CA ARG A 53 12.43 -4.95 6.97
C ARG A 53 13.33 -5.60 8.01
N LYS A 54 14.44 -4.94 8.36
CA LYS A 54 15.31 -5.40 9.44
C LYS A 54 14.61 -5.37 10.79
N THR A 55 13.77 -4.38 11.02
CA THR A 55 12.99 -4.27 12.26
C THR A 55 12.01 -5.43 12.40
N SER A 56 11.59 -6.03 11.30
CA SER A 56 10.73 -7.22 11.32
C SER A 56 11.40 -8.43 11.98
N LEU A 57 12.70 -8.37 12.25
CA LEU A 57 13.41 -9.39 13.03
C LEU A 57 12.83 -9.56 14.42
N ARG A 58 12.11 -8.57 14.94
CA ARG A 58 11.39 -8.70 16.22
C ARG A 58 10.33 -9.80 16.17
N THR A 59 9.86 -10.15 14.98
CA THR A 59 8.90 -11.25 14.77
C THR A 59 9.58 -12.54 14.35
N GLY A 60 10.92 -12.56 14.28
CA GLY A 60 11.70 -13.71 13.84
C GLY A 60 11.82 -13.84 12.33
N GLU A 61 11.42 -12.84 11.58
CA GLU A 61 11.44 -12.85 10.12
C GLU A 61 12.38 -11.77 9.58
N ASP A 62 13.16 -12.11 8.55
CA ASP A 62 14.09 -11.21 7.89
C ASP A 62 13.67 -10.99 6.44
N PHE A 63 13.28 -9.77 6.11
CA PHE A 63 12.88 -9.37 4.76
C PHE A 63 13.91 -8.44 4.10
N SER A 64 15.13 -8.36 4.63
CA SER A 64 16.15 -7.40 4.18
C SER A 64 16.62 -7.65 2.74
N ASP A 65 16.41 -8.83 2.19
CA ASP A 65 16.76 -9.18 0.81
C ASP A 65 15.74 -8.70 -0.23
N GLN A 66 14.57 -8.27 0.20
CA GLN A 66 13.58 -7.68 -0.71
C GLN A 66 14.04 -6.28 -1.17
N LYS A 67 14.16 -6.10 -2.48
CA LYS A 67 14.78 -4.90 -3.07
C LYS A 67 13.79 -4.03 -3.84
N HIS A 68 12.59 -3.82 -3.30
CA HIS A 68 11.60 -2.94 -3.94
C HIS A 68 10.84 -2.15 -2.88
N ILE A 69 10.26 -1.03 -3.29
CA ILE A 69 9.41 -0.23 -2.40
C ILE A 69 7.98 -0.73 -2.58
N CYS A 70 7.37 -1.17 -1.48
CA CYS A 70 5.96 -1.55 -1.45
C CYS A 70 5.08 -0.29 -1.47
N SER A 71 3.88 -0.41 -2.04
CA SER A 71 2.93 0.71 -2.09
C SER A 71 2.54 1.21 -0.71
N GLU A 72 2.37 0.31 0.25
CA GLU A 72 2.03 0.65 1.64
C GLU A 72 3.11 1.52 2.27
N PHE A 73 4.37 1.12 2.12
CA PHE A 73 5.49 1.91 2.63
C PHE A 73 5.55 3.28 1.97
N SER A 74 5.35 3.32 0.64
CA SER A 74 5.33 4.58 -0.11
C SER A 74 4.27 5.53 0.43
N ALA A 75 3.05 5.04 0.66
CA ALA A 75 1.95 5.85 1.19
C ALA A 75 2.24 6.35 2.60
N ILE A 76 2.73 5.49 3.48
CA ILE A 76 3.05 5.84 4.87
C ILE A 76 4.19 6.85 4.92
N ASN A 77 5.21 6.66 4.09
CA ASN A 77 6.36 7.55 4.07
C ASN A 77 5.97 9.00 3.72
N LYS A 78 4.96 9.17 2.88
CA LYS A 78 4.44 10.50 2.53
C LYS A 78 3.75 11.18 3.72
N LEU A 79 3.23 10.42 4.68
CA LEU A 79 2.60 10.99 5.87
C LEU A 79 3.59 11.63 6.84
N LYS A 80 4.88 11.27 6.76
CA LYS A 80 5.91 11.83 7.67
C LYS A 80 6.01 13.34 7.57
N ASN A 81 5.63 13.91 6.43
CA ASN A 81 5.65 15.35 6.22
C ASN A 81 4.36 16.03 6.61
N MET A 82 3.39 15.26 7.13
CA MET A 82 2.09 15.77 7.56
C MET A 82 2.03 15.79 9.08
N THR A 83 1.68 16.94 9.65
CA THR A 83 1.47 17.07 11.09
C THR A 83 0.01 16.74 11.43
N ASN A 84 -0.22 16.29 12.66
CA ASN A 84 -1.57 16.06 13.21
C ASN A 84 -2.34 14.90 12.56
N ILE A 85 -1.66 13.95 11.93
CA ILE A 85 -2.30 12.76 11.39
C ILE A 85 -2.18 11.62 12.40
N ASP A 86 -3.33 11.12 12.84
CA ASP A 86 -3.41 9.95 13.72
C ASP A 86 -3.80 8.73 12.88
N THR A 87 -2.84 7.82 12.67
CA THR A 87 -3.06 6.62 11.86
C THR A 87 -4.15 5.71 12.43
N LYS A 88 -4.41 5.76 13.73
CA LYS A 88 -5.49 5.00 14.37
C LYS A 88 -6.87 5.41 13.86
N LYS A 89 -6.99 6.57 13.24
CA LYS A 89 -8.23 7.08 12.63
C LYS A 89 -8.24 6.91 11.12
N CYS A 90 -7.18 6.34 10.56
CA CYS A 90 -7.02 6.20 9.12
C CYS A 90 -7.34 4.78 8.66
N VAL A 91 -7.82 4.68 7.41
CA VAL A 91 -8.07 3.41 6.72
C VAL A 91 -7.08 3.32 5.57
N LEU A 92 -6.41 2.18 5.44
CA LEU A 92 -5.55 1.90 4.30
C LEU A 92 -6.28 0.97 3.35
N VAL A 93 -6.32 1.33 2.06
CA VAL A 93 -6.95 0.52 1.01
C VAL A 93 -5.92 0.18 -0.04
N ASN A 94 -5.70 -1.10 -0.27
CA ASN A 94 -4.81 -1.60 -1.32
C ASN A 94 -5.62 -2.04 -2.53
N ILE A 95 -5.16 -1.64 -3.72
CA ILE A 95 -5.71 -2.10 -5.00
C ILE A 95 -4.53 -2.48 -5.90
N ARG A 96 -4.62 -3.64 -6.55
CA ARG A 96 -3.59 -4.11 -7.47
C ARG A 96 -4.19 -4.41 -8.83
N TYR A 97 -3.47 -4.04 -9.87
CA TYR A 97 -3.82 -4.37 -11.25
C TYR A 97 -2.72 -5.26 -11.85
N ASN A 98 -3.11 -6.34 -12.51
CA ASN A 98 -2.18 -7.18 -13.26
C ASN A 98 -1.83 -6.53 -14.61
N ARG A 99 -1.03 -7.21 -15.44
CA ARG A 99 -0.64 -6.69 -16.76
C ARG A 99 -1.82 -6.41 -17.69
N ASN A 100 -2.91 -7.14 -17.50
CA ASN A 100 -4.11 -7.00 -18.35
C ASN A 100 -5.04 -5.89 -17.83
N GLY A 101 -4.68 -5.20 -16.76
CA GLY A 101 -5.51 -4.16 -16.18
C GLY A 101 -6.65 -4.69 -15.31
N GLU A 102 -6.61 -5.96 -14.94
CA GLU A 102 -7.61 -6.57 -14.08
C GLU A 102 -7.21 -6.45 -12.61
N ILE A 103 -8.21 -6.30 -11.72
CA ILE A 103 -7.96 -6.26 -10.28
C ILE A 103 -7.46 -7.64 -9.82
N ALA A 104 -6.41 -7.62 -9.01
CA ALA A 104 -5.77 -8.82 -8.50
C ALA A 104 -5.60 -8.74 -6.98
N LEU A 105 -5.16 -9.84 -6.37
CA LEU A 105 -4.92 -9.91 -4.94
C LEU A 105 -3.91 -8.85 -4.49
N SER A 106 -4.31 -7.99 -3.55
CA SER A 106 -3.49 -6.89 -3.04
C SER A 106 -3.22 -6.98 -1.54
N LYS A 107 -3.32 -8.17 -0.96
CA LYS A 107 -3.01 -8.36 0.46
C LYS A 107 -1.57 -7.92 0.75
N PRO A 108 -1.33 -7.14 1.83
CA PRO A 108 0.02 -6.72 2.19
C PRO A 108 0.96 -7.91 2.40
N CYS A 109 2.23 -7.77 1.97
CA CYS A 109 3.25 -8.76 2.29
C CYS A 109 3.54 -8.72 3.81
N MET A 110 4.24 -9.75 4.32
CA MET A 110 4.47 -9.84 5.76
C MET A 110 5.22 -8.65 6.33
N SER A 111 6.20 -8.11 5.60
CA SER A 111 6.93 -6.92 6.02
C SER A 111 6.00 -5.71 6.15
N CYS A 112 5.13 -5.48 5.16
CA CYS A 112 4.18 -4.38 5.20
C CYS A 112 3.08 -4.62 6.23
N GLU A 113 2.65 -5.87 6.41
CA GLU A 113 1.67 -6.21 7.44
C GLU A 113 2.18 -5.83 8.84
N ASN A 114 3.44 -6.11 9.13
CA ASN A 114 4.07 -5.72 10.39
C ASN A 114 4.14 -4.20 10.51
N LEU A 115 4.47 -3.50 9.43
CA LEU A 115 4.50 -2.04 9.41
C LEU A 115 3.12 -1.45 9.71
N LEU A 116 2.07 -2.01 9.11
CA LEU A 116 0.70 -1.55 9.30
C LEU A 116 0.23 -1.78 10.74
N LYS A 117 0.62 -2.89 11.36
CA LYS A 117 0.35 -3.16 12.77
C LYS A 117 1.07 -2.16 13.66
N TYR A 118 2.31 -1.81 13.34
CA TYR A 118 3.07 -0.82 14.10
C TYR A 118 2.35 0.53 14.14
N PHE A 119 1.80 0.97 13.00
CA PHE A 119 1.08 2.24 12.91
C PHE A 119 -0.38 2.14 13.37
N SER A 120 -0.87 0.93 13.66
CA SER A 120 -2.22 0.70 14.24
C SER A 120 -3.34 1.34 13.41
N PHE A 121 -3.35 1.12 12.09
CA PHE A 121 -4.43 1.63 11.25
C PHE A 121 -5.80 1.12 11.72
N LYS A 122 -6.81 1.98 11.62
CA LYS A 122 -8.19 1.64 11.99
C LYS A 122 -8.70 0.42 11.23
N LYS A 123 -8.45 0.38 9.92
CA LYS A 123 -8.78 -0.75 9.03
C LYS A 123 -7.74 -0.85 7.94
N VAL A 124 -7.48 -2.08 7.49
CA VAL A 124 -6.68 -2.36 6.30
C VAL A 124 -7.57 -3.16 5.36
N ILE A 125 -7.79 -2.64 4.17
CA ILE A 125 -8.68 -3.23 3.16
C ILE A 125 -7.84 -3.57 1.92
N TRP A 126 -8.05 -4.75 1.35
CA TRP A 126 -7.36 -5.15 0.12
C TRP A 126 -8.33 -5.84 -0.84
N THR A 127 -7.89 -6.02 -2.09
CA THR A 127 -8.69 -6.69 -3.11
C THR A 127 -8.26 -8.15 -3.25
N ASP A 128 -9.22 -9.03 -3.58
CA ASP A 128 -8.92 -10.40 -4.00
C ASP A 128 -8.83 -10.48 -5.53
N ASN A 129 -8.62 -11.69 -6.08
CA ASN A 129 -8.51 -11.87 -7.52
C ASN A 129 -9.85 -11.74 -8.26
N ASP A 130 -10.96 -11.70 -7.55
CA ASP A 130 -12.30 -11.55 -8.12
C ASP A 130 -12.80 -10.11 -8.06
N GLY A 131 -11.97 -9.19 -7.55
CA GLY A 131 -12.35 -7.80 -7.42
C GLY A 131 -13.13 -7.46 -6.16
N ASN A 132 -13.21 -8.37 -5.20
CA ASN A 132 -13.88 -8.12 -3.92
C ASN A 132 -12.94 -7.41 -2.94
N TYR A 133 -13.51 -6.54 -2.11
CA TYR A 133 -12.76 -5.83 -1.08
C TYR A 133 -12.89 -6.58 0.26
N ILE A 134 -11.74 -6.93 0.83
CA ILE A 134 -11.63 -7.72 2.06
C ILE A 134 -11.04 -6.85 3.16
N VAL A 135 -11.65 -6.91 4.32
CA VAL A 135 -11.21 -6.14 5.50
C VAL A 135 -10.34 -7.02 6.42
#